data_4a22ff8ed8edd76970a3c92d99714681
#
_entry.id   4a22ff8ed8edd76970a3c92d99714681
#
_cell.length_a   1.000
_cell.length_b   1.000
_cell.length_c   1.000
_cell.angle_alpha   90.00
_cell.angle_beta   90.00
_cell.angle_gamma   90.00
#
_symmetry.space_group_name_H-M   'P 1'
#
loop_
_entity.id
_entity.type
_entity.pdbx_description
1 polymer ?
#
loop_
_entity_poly.entity_id
_entity_poly.type
_entity_poly.pdbx_seq_one_letter_code
_entity_poly.pdbx_strand_id
1 'polypeptide(L)'
;TSNMLHQAGKIRDLSQVDKYCDWLENLEYDTLKLPRPNKVIFLDVPVEVSMRLAHERAGLKANTQKDIHEQNPEHLLHAYNSGKYMCQKYGWTRISCVENGNLRSIEDIANDVYNSVKQDINNYENNN
;
A
#
# COMPACT_ATOMS: atom_id res chain seq x y z
N THR A 1 0.88 1.00 9.04
CA THR A 1 0.37 1.28 7.67
C THR A 1 -0.28 0.07 7.01
N SER A 2 0.35 -1.11 6.99
CA SER A 2 -0.22 -2.32 6.39
C SER A 2 -1.60 -2.68 6.98
N ASN A 3 -1.77 -2.56 8.29
CA ASN A 3 -3.06 -2.79 8.96
C ASN A 3 -4.14 -1.79 8.52
N MET A 4 -3.78 -0.55 8.18
CA MET A 4 -4.71 0.43 7.64
C MET A 4 -5.30 -0.01 6.30
N LEU A 5 -4.55 -0.74 5.46
CA LEU A 5 -5.06 -1.28 4.21
C LEU A 5 -5.91 -2.53 4.43
N HIS A 6 -5.30 -3.54 5.04
CA HIS A 6 -5.87 -4.89 5.06
C HIS A 6 -6.97 -5.05 6.11
N GLN A 7 -6.85 -4.44 7.28
CA GLN A 7 -7.87 -4.55 8.32
C GLN A 7 -8.98 -3.51 8.14
N ALA A 8 -8.63 -2.25 7.84
CA ALA A 8 -9.63 -1.23 7.57
C ALA A 8 -10.45 -1.56 6.30
N GLY A 9 -9.85 -2.20 5.31
CA GLY A 9 -10.55 -2.69 4.11
C GLY A 9 -11.67 -3.70 4.38
N LYS A 10 -11.70 -4.32 5.57
CA LYS A 10 -12.80 -5.21 6.00
C LYS A 10 -14.02 -4.44 6.55
N ILE A 11 -13.84 -3.17 6.86
CA ILE A 11 -14.87 -2.31 7.44
C ILE A 11 -15.61 -1.62 6.28
N ARG A 12 -16.93 -1.78 6.22
CA ARG A 12 -17.74 -1.23 5.12
C ARG A 12 -18.17 0.23 5.34
N ASP A 13 -18.26 0.66 6.58
CA ASP A 13 -18.66 2.02 6.95
C ASP A 13 -17.43 2.92 7.11
N LEU A 14 -17.31 3.97 6.30
CA LEU A 14 -16.20 4.92 6.33
C LEU A 14 -16.02 5.60 7.70
N SER A 15 -17.10 5.86 8.42
CA SER A 15 -17.00 6.44 9.77
C SER A 15 -16.34 5.48 10.77
N GLN A 16 -16.51 4.20 10.57
CA GLN A 16 -15.86 3.15 11.38
C GLN A 16 -14.41 2.93 10.94
N VAL A 17 -14.12 3.07 9.65
CA VAL A 17 -12.74 3.08 9.12
C VAL A 17 -11.93 4.18 9.79
N ASP A 18 -12.47 5.39 9.89
CA ASP A 18 -11.78 6.51 10.52
C ASP A 18 -11.50 6.24 12.00
N LYS A 19 -12.50 5.78 12.74
CA LYS A 19 -12.32 5.42 14.16
C LYS A 19 -11.29 4.32 14.37
N TYR A 20 -11.27 3.32 13.47
CA TYR A 20 -10.28 2.25 13.50
C TYR A 20 -8.87 2.80 13.25
N CYS A 21 -8.70 3.67 12.26
CA CYS A 21 -7.42 4.27 11.95
C CYS A 21 -6.91 5.16 13.10
N ASP A 22 -7.78 5.98 13.69
CA ASP A 22 -7.43 6.82 14.83
C ASP A 22 -7.02 5.98 16.06
N TRP A 23 -7.75 4.89 16.32
CA TRP A 23 -7.37 3.93 17.36
C TRP A 23 -6.01 3.27 17.09
N LEU A 24 -5.77 2.86 15.82
CA LEU A 24 -4.52 2.21 15.44
C LEU A 24 -3.33 3.17 15.55
N GLU A 25 -3.49 4.42 15.14
CA GLU A 25 -2.44 5.44 15.30
C GLU A 25 -2.13 5.70 16.78
N ASN A 26 -3.15 5.82 17.62
CA ASN A 26 -2.97 5.97 19.06
C ASN A 26 -2.23 4.75 19.66
N LEU A 27 -2.63 3.54 19.26
CA LEU A 27 -1.95 2.33 19.72
C LEU A 27 -0.49 2.30 19.29
N GLU A 28 -0.21 2.48 18.00
CA GLU A 28 1.15 2.34 17.46
C GLU A 28 2.07 3.48 17.91
N TYR A 29 1.62 4.73 17.85
CA TYR A 29 2.48 5.89 18.05
C TYR A 29 2.42 6.46 19.46
N ASP A 30 1.25 6.49 20.10
CA ASP A 30 1.10 7.10 21.41
C ASP A 30 1.27 6.09 22.55
N THR A 31 0.81 4.84 22.38
CA THR A 31 0.93 3.80 23.43
C THR A 31 2.23 3.02 23.29
N LEU A 32 2.50 2.44 22.10
CA LEU A 32 3.69 1.62 21.84
C LEU A 32 4.93 2.45 21.53
N LYS A 33 4.79 3.77 21.33
CA LYS A 33 5.89 4.70 21.02
C LYS A 33 6.71 4.30 19.78
N LEU A 34 6.07 3.66 18.79
CA LEU A 34 6.74 3.37 17.54
C LEU A 34 7.01 4.68 16.77
N PRO A 35 8.13 4.78 16.06
CA PRO A 35 8.41 5.98 15.26
C PRO A 35 7.40 6.12 14.12
N ARG A 36 6.91 7.35 13.92
CA ARG A 36 6.04 7.65 12.76
C ARG A 36 6.88 7.60 11.48
N PRO A 37 6.38 7.02 10.38
CA PRO A 37 7.07 7.08 9.10
C PRO A 37 7.12 8.52 8.59
N ASN A 38 8.27 8.94 8.06
CA ASN A 38 8.43 10.26 7.44
C ASN A 38 7.64 10.37 6.13
N LYS A 39 7.53 9.26 5.41
CA LYS A 39 6.75 9.13 4.18
C LYS A 39 6.20 7.73 4.03
N VAL A 40 4.99 7.63 3.51
CA VAL A 40 4.39 6.35 3.10
C VAL A 40 4.17 6.41 1.60
N ILE A 41 4.62 5.37 0.90
CA ILE A 41 4.43 5.21 -0.55
C ILE A 41 3.46 4.07 -0.78
N PHE A 42 2.41 4.33 -1.53
CA PHE A 42 1.45 3.35 -2.00
C PHE A 42 1.73 3.02 -3.46
N LEU A 43 2.16 1.79 -3.73
CA LEU A 43 2.33 1.29 -5.09
C LEU A 43 0.95 0.88 -5.62
N ASP A 44 0.44 1.67 -6.53
CA ASP A 44 -0.91 1.51 -7.06
C ASP A 44 -0.91 0.52 -8.23
N VAL A 45 -1.31 -0.71 -7.91
CA VAL A 45 -1.52 -1.79 -8.87
C VAL A 45 -3.00 -2.16 -8.86
N PRO A 46 -3.75 -1.96 -9.96
CA PRO A 46 -5.15 -2.39 -10.06
C PRO A 46 -5.32 -3.88 -9.75
N VAL A 47 -6.46 -4.23 -9.15
CA VAL A 47 -6.71 -5.59 -8.66
C VAL A 47 -6.59 -6.63 -9.77
N GLU A 48 -7.09 -6.32 -10.97
CA GLU A 48 -7.03 -7.19 -12.14
C GLU A 48 -5.58 -7.52 -12.53
N VAL A 49 -4.69 -6.52 -12.44
CA VAL A 49 -3.26 -6.69 -12.74
C VAL A 49 -2.59 -7.50 -11.63
N SER A 50 -2.89 -7.20 -10.35
CA SER A 50 -2.39 -7.97 -9.21
C SER A 50 -2.78 -9.45 -9.30
N MET A 51 -4.02 -9.74 -9.63
CA MET A 51 -4.51 -11.11 -9.80
C MET A 51 -3.80 -11.82 -10.95
N ARG A 52 -3.63 -11.15 -12.10
CA ARG A 52 -2.88 -11.69 -13.23
C ARG A 52 -1.46 -12.08 -12.84
N LEU A 53 -0.73 -11.18 -12.16
CA LEU A 53 0.63 -11.42 -11.69
C LEU A 53 0.70 -12.57 -10.68
N ALA A 54 -0.27 -12.69 -9.79
CA ALA A 54 -0.36 -13.80 -8.85
C ALA A 54 -0.56 -15.15 -9.57
N HIS A 55 -1.42 -15.17 -10.60
CA HIS A 55 -1.62 -16.37 -11.43
C HIS A 55 -0.37 -16.78 -12.23
N GLU A 56 0.32 -15.81 -12.84
CA GLU A 56 1.56 -16.05 -13.57
C GLU A 56 2.64 -16.61 -12.65
N ARG A 57 2.78 -16.04 -11.44
CA ARG A 57 3.74 -16.52 -10.42
C ARG A 57 3.41 -17.92 -9.93
N ALA A 58 2.14 -18.25 -9.75
CA ALA A 58 1.68 -19.59 -9.34
C ALA A 58 1.95 -20.64 -10.40
N GLY A 59 1.84 -20.28 -11.70
CA GLY A 59 2.19 -21.17 -12.81
C GLY A 59 3.69 -21.49 -12.91
N LEU A 60 4.56 -20.60 -12.44
CA LEU A 60 6.01 -20.78 -12.41
C LEU A 60 6.52 -21.57 -11.20
N LYS A 61 5.73 -21.69 -10.13
CA LYS A 61 6.06 -22.38 -8.88
C LYS A 61 5.06 -23.49 -8.60
N ALA A 62 5.31 -24.67 -9.16
CA ALA A 62 4.43 -25.84 -9.06
C ALA A 62 4.16 -26.35 -7.63
N ASN A 63 4.80 -25.83 -6.57
CA ASN A 63 4.72 -26.32 -5.20
C ASN A 63 4.52 -25.25 -4.13
N THR A 64 4.13 -24.02 -4.47
CA THR A 64 3.85 -22.99 -3.44
C THR A 64 2.38 -23.01 -3.07
N GLN A 65 2.11 -23.25 -1.79
CA GLN A 65 0.78 -23.07 -1.20
C GLN A 65 0.30 -21.64 -1.50
N LYS A 66 -0.78 -21.51 -2.25
CA LYS A 66 -1.35 -20.19 -2.60
C LYS A 66 -1.75 -19.47 -1.32
N ASP A 67 -1.32 -18.24 -1.14
CA ASP A 67 -1.76 -17.43 -0.02
C ASP A 67 -3.30 -17.26 -0.09
N ILE A 68 -3.97 -17.58 1.02
CA ILE A 68 -5.45 -17.52 1.14
C ILE A 68 -5.95 -16.10 0.81
N HIS A 69 -5.16 -15.06 1.12
CA HIS A 69 -5.51 -13.67 0.86
C HIS A 69 -5.39 -13.30 -0.63
N GLU A 70 -4.45 -13.89 -1.36
CA GLU A 70 -4.29 -13.68 -2.82
C GLU A 70 -5.41 -14.36 -3.63
N GLN A 71 -6.14 -15.29 -3.04
CA GLN A 71 -7.23 -16.03 -3.71
C GLN A 71 -8.61 -15.36 -3.56
N ASN A 72 -8.74 -14.32 -2.75
CA ASN A 72 -10.01 -13.64 -2.52
C ASN A 72 -10.05 -12.27 -3.23
N PRO A 73 -10.67 -12.20 -4.43
CA PRO A 73 -10.74 -10.94 -5.20
C PRO A 73 -11.45 -9.81 -4.44
N GLU A 74 -12.46 -10.15 -3.63
CA GLU A 74 -13.20 -9.17 -2.83
C GLU A 74 -12.29 -8.55 -1.76
N HIS A 75 -11.48 -9.35 -1.09
CA HIS A 75 -10.51 -8.86 -0.12
C HIS A 75 -9.46 -7.95 -0.76
N LEU A 76 -8.93 -8.34 -1.93
CA LEU A 76 -7.97 -7.52 -2.68
C LEU A 76 -8.59 -6.18 -3.11
N LEU A 77 -9.84 -6.19 -3.57
CA LEU A 77 -10.56 -4.97 -3.96
C LEU A 77 -10.78 -4.04 -2.76
N HIS A 78 -11.18 -4.58 -1.62
CA HIS A 78 -11.35 -3.79 -0.40
C HIS A 78 -10.03 -3.21 0.10
N ALA A 79 -8.95 -3.99 0.13
CA ALA A 79 -7.62 -3.51 0.50
C ALA A 79 -7.12 -2.41 -0.47
N TYR A 80 -7.32 -2.59 -1.77
CA TYR A 80 -6.97 -1.59 -2.78
C TYR A 80 -7.73 -0.27 -2.59
N ASN A 81 -9.06 -0.33 -2.41
CA ASN A 81 -9.88 0.85 -2.18
C ASN A 81 -9.51 1.54 -0.85
N SER A 82 -9.23 0.76 0.20
CA SER A 82 -8.73 1.28 1.46
C SER A 82 -7.39 2.01 1.28
N GLY A 83 -6.46 1.45 0.52
CA GLY A 83 -5.17 2.10 0.19
C GLY A 83 -5.36 3.44 -0.50
N LYS A 84 -6.26 3.53 -1.48
CA LYS A 84 -6.60 4.79 -2.16
C LYS A 84 -7.20 5.82 -1.20
N TYR A 85 -8.09 5.39 -0.31
CA TYR A 85 -8.67 6.23 0.72
C TYR A 85 -7.59 6.76 1.68
N MET A 86 -6.66 5.90 2.13
CA MET A 86 -5.56 6.30 2.99
C MET A 86 -4.62 7.31 2.31
N CYS A 87 -4.38 7.17 0.99
CA CYS A 87 -3.61 8.16 0.23
C CYS A 87 -4.26 9.55 0.31
N GLN A 88 -5.59 9.64 0.19
CA GLN A 88 -6.32 10.90 0.29
C GLN A 88 -6.34 11.45 1.72
N LYS A 89 -6.61 10.57 2.70
CA LYS A 89 -6.76 10.97 4.12
C LYS A 89 -5.44 11.41 4.74
N TYR A 90 -4.35 10.66 4.49
CA TYR A 90 -3.05 10.86 5.14
C TYR A 90 -1.99 11.46 4.23
N GLY A 91 -2.33 11.81 3.00
CA GLY A 91 -1.38 12.38 2.05
C GLY A 91 -0.28 11.40 1.64
N TRP A 92 -0.56 10.08 1.60
CA TRP A 92 0.43 9.11 1.16
C TRP A 92 0.78 9.34 -0.32
N THR A 93 2.04 9.18 -0.65
CA THR A 93 2.52 9.29 -2.03
C THR A 93 2.04 8.07 -2.83
N ARG A 94 1.19 8.30 -3.82
CA ARG A 94 0.66 7.27 -4.70
C ARG A 94 1.50 7.19 -5.97
N ILE A 95 2.06 6.03 -6.28
CA ILE A 95 2.82 5.76 -7.49
C ILE A 95 2.06 4.74 -8.33
N SER A 96 1.62 5.14 -9.53
CA SER A 96 0.98 4.23 -10.47
C SER A 96 2.00 3.24 -11.01
N CYS A 97 1.71 1.95 -10.84
CA CYS A 97 2.52 0.87 -11.40
C CYS A 97 2.05 0.41 -12.79
N VAL A 98 0.98 1.05 -13.32
CA VAL A 98 0.44 0.70 -14.63
C VAL A 98 0.35 1.93 -15.52
N GLU A 99 0.55 1.70 -16.83
CA GLU A 99 0.36 2.68 -17.89
C GLU A 99 -0.33 1.98 -19.07
N ASN A 100 -1.40 2.59 -19.60
CA ASN A 100 -2.21 2.05 -20.70
C ASN A 100 -2.66 0.58 -20.44
N GLY A 101 -3.00 0.24 -19.19
CA GLY A 101 -3.45 -1.10 -18.79
C GLY A 101 -2.33 -2.15 -18.63
N ASN A 102 -1.08 -1.78 -18.86
CA ASN A 102 0.08 -2.65 -18.73
C ASN A 102 0.93 -2.28 -17.51
N LEU A 103 1.60 -3.28 -16.93
CA LEU A 103 2.55 -3.03 -15.86
C LEU A 103 3.76 -2.25 -16.41
N ARG A 104 4.13 -1.18 -15.73
CA ARG A 104 5.35 -0.42 -16.00
C ARG A 104 6.59 -1.25 -15.66
N SER A 105 7.74 -0.87 -16.20
CA SER A 105 9.00 -1.52 -15.85
C SER A 105 9.34 -1.34 -14.37
N ILE A 106 10.04 -2.31 -13.79
CA ILE A 106 10.52 -2.22 -12.40
C ILE A 106 11.43 -1.00 -12.24
N GLU A 107 12.23 -0.70 -13.25
CA GLU A 107 13.15 0.43 -13.27
C GLU A 107 12.42 1.78 -13.23
N ASP A 108 11.37 1.97 -14.02
CA ASP A 108 10.58 3.19 -14.02
C ASP A 108 9.87 3.42 -12.70
N ILE A 109 9.28 2.35 -12.14
CA ILE A 109 8.63 2.42 -10.82
C ILE A 109 9.67 2.72 -9.73
N ALA A 110 10.84 2.08 -9.76
CA ALA A 110 11.92 2.31 -8.82
C ALA A 110 12.44 3.76 -8.89
N ASN A 111 12.56 4.32 -10.09
CA ASN A 111 12.95 5.71 -10.29
C ASN A 111 11.93 6.68 -9.70
N ASP A 112 10.62 6.42 -9.86
CA ASP A 112 9.57 7.25 -9.25
C ASP A 112 9.62 7.18 -7.72
N VAL A 113 9.81 5.98 -7.16
CA VAL A 113 10.00 5.79 -5.72
C VAL A 113 11.22 6.57 -5.23
N TYR A 114 12.36 6.41 -5.88
CA TYR A 114 13.59 7.12 -5.53
C TYR A 114 13.41 8.64 -5.57
N ASN A 115 12.85 9.16 -6.67
CA ASN A 115 12.62 10.59 -6.84
C ASN A 115 11.66 11.15 -5.78
N SER A 116 10.67 10.37 -5.35
CA SER A 116 9.72 10.78 -4.32
C SER A 116 10.36 10.93 -2.93
N VAL A 117 11.42 10.18 -2.62
CA VAL A 117 12.10 10.23 -1.30
C VAL A 117 13.38 11.05 -1.32
N LYS A 118 13.98 11.29 -2.48
CA LYS A 118 15.25 11.99 -2.62
C LYS A 118 15.24 13.40 -1.98
N GLN A 119 14.16 14.15 -2.16
CA GLN A 119 14.02 15.47 -1.56
C GLN A 119 13.97 15.41 -0.04
N ASP A 120 13.26 14.42 0.50
CA ASP A 120 13.13 14.26 1.96
C ASP A 120 14.47 13.88 2.59
N ILE A 121 15.25 12.99 1.91
CA ILE A 121 16.61 12.61 2.34
C ILE A 121 17.52 13.82 2.34
N ASN A 122 17.56 14.59 1.23
CA ASN A 122 18.39 15.80 1.12
C ASN A 122 18.01 16.85 2.17
N ASN A 123 16.72 17.03 2.44
CA ASN A 123 16.24 17.95 3.48
C ASN A 123 16.66 17.50 4.88
N TYR A 124 16.65 16.20 5.14
CA TYR A 124 17.12 15.65 6.41
C TYR A 124 18.64 15.83 6.61
N GLU A 125 19.43 15.57 5.58
CA GLU A 125 20.89 15.74 5.62
C GLU A 125 21.31 17.20 5.80
N ASN A 126 20.58 18.14 5.20
CA ASN A 126 20.88 19.58 5.30
C ASN A 126 20.46 20.23 6.63
N ASN A 127 19.60 19.56 7.41
CA ASN A 127 19.10 20.07 8.71
C ASN A 127 19.77 19.41 9.92
N ASN A 128 20.73 18.51 9.71
CA ASN A 128 21.54 17.87 10.73
C ASN A 128 23.04 18.14 10.52
#